data_8dee1ebeed0b4ad09edba17560679920
#
_entry.id   8dee1ebeed0b4ad09edba17560679920
#
_cell.length_a   1.000
_cell.length_b   1.000
_cell.length_c   1.000
_cell.angle_alpha   90.00
_cell.angle_beta   90.00
_cell.angle_gamma   90.00
#
_symmetry.space_group_name_H-M   'P 1'
#
loop_
_entity.id
_entity.type
_entity.pdbx_description
1 polymer ?
#
loop_
_entity_poly.entity_id
_entity_poly.type
_entity_poly.pdbx_seq_one_letter_code
_entity_poly.pdbx_strand_id
1 'polypeptide(L)'
;MAIHQYAMRLLRGGKKEKAMEIFQFNLKQHPDEKFYTYVGLARGYTAMGDKEKAIKNWEIALQNVPESQKSNRPVYEKALQDLKAK
;
A
#
# COMPACT_ATOMS: atom_id res chain seq x y z
N MET A 1 -7.26 10.55 -0.20
CA MET A 1 -7.42 10.61 -1.67
C MET A 1 -8.54 9.71 -2.12
N ALA A 2 -9.43 10.25 -2.95
CA ALA A 2 -10.57 9.46 -3.47
C ALA A 2 -10.12 8.26 -4.30
N ILE A 3 -9.09 8.43 -5.12
CA ILE A 3 -8.56 7.35 -5.96
C ILE A 3 -8.03 6.20 -5.10
N HIS A 4 -7.30 6.53 -4.03
CA HIS A 4 -6.77 5.52 -3.13
C HIS A 4 -7.90 4.72 -2.48
N GLN A 5 -8.94 5.40 -2.00
CA GLN A 5 -10.07 4.75 -1.36
C GLN A 5 -10.84 3.85 -2.32
N TYR A 6 -11.00 4.30 -3.56
CA TYR A 6 -11.65 3.50 -4.59
C TYR A 6 -10.86 2.22 -4.87
N ALA A 7 -9.54 2.35 -5.03
CA ALA A 7 -8.68 1.21 -5.28
C ALA A 7 -8.70 0.23 -4.11
N MET A 8 -8.72 0.73 -2.87
CA MET A 8 -8.82 -0.13 -1.69
C MET A 8 -10.14 -0.87 -1.65
N ARG A 9 -11.22 -0.24 -2.09
CA ARG A 9 -12.52 -0.88 -2.18
C ARG A 9 -12.51 -2.01 -3.19
N LEU A 10 -11.90 -1.79 -4.35
CA LEU A 10 -11.75 -2.83 -5.37
C LEU A 10 -10.95 -4.01 -4.83
N LEU A 11 -9.89 -3.72 -4.10
CA LEU A 11 -9.04 -4.75 -3.51
C LEU A 11 -9.82 -5.62 -2.54
N ARG A 12 -10.61 -4.99 -1.66
CA ARG A 12 -11.45 -5.72 -0.70
C ARG A 12 -12.52 -6.54 -1.38
N GLY A 13 -12.97 -6.11 -2.55
CA GLY A 13 -13.96 -6.83 -3.34
C GLY A 13 -13.37 -7.95 -4.20
N GLY A 14 -12.07 -8.22 -4.08
CA GLY A 14 -11.41 -9.26 -4.84
C GLY A 14 -10.95 -8.87 -6.23
N LYS A 15 -11.09 -7.61 -6.60
CA LYS A 15 -10.66 -7.12 -7.92
C LYS A 15 -9.22 -6.62 -7.85
N LYS A 16 -8.31 -7.54 -7.62
CA LYS A 16 -6.91 -7.25 -7.33
C LYS A 16 -6.18 -6.57 -8.48
N GLU A 17 -6.32 -7.12 -9.69
CA GLU A 17 -5.63 -6.57 -10.87
C GLU A 17 -6.07 -5.16 -11.15
N LYS A 18 -7.37 -4.90 -11.05
CA LYS A 18 -7.91 -3.56 -11.28
C LYS A 18 -7.41 -2.58 -10.24
N ALA A 19 -7.37 -3.01 -8.98
CA ALA A 19 -6.86 -2.18 -7.90
C ALA A 19 -5.38 -1.85 -8.13
N MET A 20 -4.59 -2.83 -8.56
CA MET A 20 -3.17 -2.62 -8.83
C MET A 20 -2.96 -1.65 -9.99
N GLU A 21 -3.77 -1.74 -11.04
CA GLU A 21 -3.69 -0.78 -12.15
C GLU A 21 -3.90 0.65 -11.65
N ILE A 22 -4.87 0.84 -10.76
CA ILE A 22 -5.18 2.15 -10.22
C ILE A 22 -4.04 2.66 -9.33
N PHE A 23 -3.48 1.80 -8.47
CA PHE A 23 -2.36 2.18 -7.62
C PHE A 23 -1.14 2.54 -8.46
N GLN A 24 -0.84 1.79 -9.51
CA GLN A 24 0.29 2.07 -10.39
C GLN A 24 0.07 3.35 -11.19
N PHE A 25 -1.15 3.59 -11.64
CA PHE A 25 -1.50 4.83 -12.31
C PHE A 25 -1.29 6.01 -11.36
N ASN A 26 -1.75 5.88 -10.12
CA ASN A 26 -1.61 6.93 -9.12
C ASN A 26 -0.14 7.24 -8.84
N LEU A 27 0.70 6.21 -8.76
CA LEU A 27 2.14 6.39 -8.58
C LEU A 27 2.74 7.21 -9.72
N LYS A 28 2.33 6.92 -10.96
CA LYS A 28 2.82 7.61 -12.13
C LYS A 28 2.39 9.07 -12.15
N GLN A 29 1.15 9.35 -11.72
CA GLN A 29 0.60 10.71 -11.71
C GLN A 29 1.13 11.55 -10.56
N HIS A 30 1.47 10.91 -9.45
CA HIS A 30 1.89 11.60 -8.22
C HIS A 30 3.15 10.96 -7.65
N PRO A 31 4.28 11.05 -8.36
CA PRO A 31 5.52 10.38 -7.93
C PRO A 31 6.08 10.92 -6.62
N ASP A 32 5.67 12.12 -6.20
CA ASP A 32 6.13 12.73 -4.96
C ASP A 32 5.37 12.21 -3.73
N GLU A 33 4.22 11.61 -3.95
CA GLU A 33 3.45 11.05 -2.85
C GLU A 33 4.01 9.66 -2.52
N LYS A 34 4.67 9.54 -1.37
CA LYS A 34 5.43 8.34 -1.03
C LYS A 34 4.88 7.58 0.17
N PHE A 35 3.64 7.86 0.56
CA PHE A 35 3.02 7.12 1.64
C PHE A 35 1.77 6.38 1.19
N TYR A 36 0.70 7.10 0.84
CA TYR A 36 -0.58 6.45 0.52
C TYR A 36 -0.47 5.52 -0.68
N THR A 37 0.25 5.95 -1.71
CA THR A 37 0.44 5.13 -2.91
C THR A 37 1.15 3.83 -2.55
N TYR A 38 2.20 3.90 -1.74
CA TYR A 38 2.97 2.71 -1.38
C TYR A 38 2.24 1.81 -0.39
N VAL A 39 1.41 2.37 0.49
CA VAL A 39 0.50 1.56 1.32
C VAL A 39 -0.43 0.76 0.43
N GLY A 40 -1.03 1.41 -0.58
CA GLY A 40 -1.91 0.75 -1.52
C GLY A 40 -1.22 -0.36 -2.29
N LEU A 41 -0.03 -0.06 -2.82
CA LEU A 41 0.75 -1.07 -3.57
C LEU A 41 1.11 -2.25 -2.67
N ALA A 42 1.54 -1.98 -1.43
CA ALA A 42 1.90 -3.04 -0.51
C ALA A 42 0.72 -3.97 -0.24
N ARG A 43 -0.45 -3.41 -0.01
CA ARG A 43 -1.66 -4.21 0.20
C ARG A 43 -2.07 -4.97 -1.05
N GLY A 44 -1.92 -4.35 -2.21
CA GLY A 44 -2.20 -5.00 -3.49
C GLY A 44 -1.30 -6.20 -3.72
N TYR A 45 -0.01 -6.04 -3.53
CA TYR A 45 0.94 -7.14 -3.70
C TYR A 45 0.70 -8.24 -2.67
N THR A 46 0.34 -7.89 -1.43
CA THR A 46 -0.03 -8.88 -0.43
C THR A 46 -1.20 -9.72 -0.90
N ALA A 47 -2.23 -9.09 -1.45
CA ALA A 47 -3.41 -9.79 -1.95
C ALA A 47 -3.08 -10.69 -3.14
N MET A 48 -2.08 -10.31 -3.93
CA MET A 48 -1.64 -11.08 -5.09
C MET A 48 -0.64 -12.17 -4.72
N GLY A 49 -0.21 -12.23 -3.47
CA GLY A 49 0.75 -13.22 -3.03
C GLY A 49 2.20 -12.88 -3.32
N ASP A 50 2.48 -11.65 -3.74
CA ASP A 50 3.85 -11.21 -4.01
C ASP A 50 4.45 -10.58 -2.76
N LYS A 51 4.94 -11.44 -1.89
CA LYS A 51 5.44 -11.06 -0.58
C LYS A 51 6.64 -10.11 -0.66
N GLU A 52 7.58 -10.36 -1.55
CA GLU A 52 8.78 -9.54 -1.67
C GLU A 52 8.46 -8.11 -2.03
N LYS A 53 7.59 -7.91 -3.03
CA LYS A 53 7.19 -6.56 -3.44
C LYS A 53 6.34 -5.90 -2.37
N ALA A 54 5.51 -6.66 -1.67
CA ALA A 54 4.71 -6.11 -0.58
C ALA A 54 5.60 -5.57 0.53
N ILE A 55 6.62 -6.32 0.93
CA ILE A 55 7.57 -5.90 1.97
C ILE A 55 8.28 -4.63 1.53
N LYS A 56 8.78 -4.59 0.30
CA LYS A 56 9.51 -3.44 -0.22
C LYS A 56 8.66 -2.18 -0.18
N ASN A 57 7.40 -2.29 -0.60
CA ASN A 57 6.51 -1.14 -0.63
C ASN A 57 6.10 -0.69 0.77
N TRP A 58 5.91 -1.62 1.72
CA TRP A 58 5.68 -1.25 3.11
C TRP A 58 6.86 -0.49 3.70
N GLU A 59 8.09 -0.92 3.38
CA GLU A 59 9.28 -0.25 3.88
C GLU A 59 9.36 1.19 3.37
N ILE A 60 9.05 1.40 2.10
CA ILE A 60 9.02 2.76 1.53
C ILE A 60 7.96 3.61 2.24
N ALA A 61 6.77 3.06 2.43
CA ALA A 61 5.69 3.78 3.10
C ALA A 61 6.08 4.17 4.52
N LEU A 62 6.70 3.25 5.26
CA LEU A 62 7.09 3.51 6.65
C LEU A 62 8.17 4.59 6.77
N GLN A 63 9.01 4.75 5.75
CA GLN A 63 10.01 5.81 5.72
C GLN A 63 9.39 7.18 5.47
N ASN A 64 8.13 7.23 5.05
CA ASN A 64 7.49 8.46 4.62
C ASN A 64 6.13 8.70 5.31
N VAL A 65 5.98 8.22 6.54
CA VAL A 65 4.72 8.39 7.28
C VAL A 65 4.50 9.87 7.60
N PRO A 66 3.39 10.46 7.10
CA PRO A 66 3.11 11.86 7.41
C PRO A 66 2.64 12.05 8.84
N GLU A 67 2.72 13.29 9.32
CA GLU A 67 2.29 13.61 10.69
C GLU A 67 0.87 13.14 10.99
N SER A 68 -0.03 13.30 10.03
CA SER A 68 -1.43 12.92 10.21
C SER A 68 -1.62 11.41 10.39
N GLN A 69 -0.61 10.60 10.05
CA GLN A 69 -0.69 9.14 10.11
C GLN A 69 0.22 8.54 11.17
N LYS A 70 0.89 9.36 11.98
CA LYS A 70 1.83 8.85 12.98
C LYS A 70 1.17 7.92 13.99
N SER A 71 -0.06 8.21 14.38
CA SER A 71 -0.78 7.36 15.34
C SER A 71 -1.11 5.99 14.76
N ASN A 72 -1.12 5.86 13.44
CA ASN A 72 -1.39 4.59 12.76
C ASN A 72 -0.11 3.83 12.38
N ARG A 73 1.04 4.38 12.69
CA ARG A 73 2.31 3.74 12.38
C ARG A 73 2.41 2.30 12.89
N PRO A 74 1.99 2.00 14.13
CA PRO A 74 2.04 0.61 14.61
C PRO A 74 1.25 -0.37 13.75
N VAL A 75 0.13 0.07 13.16
CA VAL A 75 -0.67 -0.77 12.27
C VAL A 75 0.13 -1.16 11.04
N TYR A 76 0.83 -0.21 10.44
CA TYR A 76 1.64 -0.47 9.25
C TYR A 76 2.87 -1.30 9.57
N GLU A 77 3.49 -1.06 10.72
CA GLU A 77 4.63 -1.85 11.17
C GLU A 77 4.23 -3.30 11.41
N LYS A 78 3.04 -3.51 11.98
CA LYS A 78 2.54 -4.87 12.20
C LYS A 78 2.29 -5.59 10.87
N ALA A 79 1.72 -4.90 9.89
CA ALA A 79 1.50 -5.49 8.58
C ALA A 79 2.82 -5.95 7.95
N LEU A 80 3.87 -5.15 8.06
CA LEU A 80 5.19 -5.50 7.56
C LEU A 80 5.77 -6.71 8.32
N GLN A 81 5.68 -6.69 9.65
CA GLN A 81 6.18 -7.79 10.47
C GLN A 81 5.48 -9.10 10.14
N ASP A 82 4.16 -9.05 9.97
CA ASP A 82 3.39 -10.24 9.63
C ASP A 82 3.86 -10.84 8.30
N LEU A 83 4.19 -10.01 7.32
CA LEU A 83 4.72 -10.47 6.05
C LEU A 83 6.09 -11.11 6.21
N LYS A 84 6.96 -10.51 7.00
CA LYS A 84 8.31 -11.02 7.23
C LYS A 84 8.29 -12.33 8.01
N ALA A 85 7.29 -12.53 8.86
CA ALA A 85 7.19 -13.73 9.69
C ALA A 85 6.70 -14.96 8.93
N LYS A 86 6.13 -14.78 7.75
CA LYS A 86 5.59 -15.91 6.98
C LYS A 86 6.62 -16.67 6.15
#